data_0f05ee6b771b36dd77d83e17ee0c7981
#
_entry.id   0f05ee6b771b36dd77d83e17ee0c7981
#
_cell.length_a   1.000
_cell.length_b   1.000
_cell.length_c   1.000
_cell.angle_alpha   90.00
_cell.angle_beta   90.00
_cell.angle_gamma   90.00
#
_symmetry.space_group_name_H-M   'P 1'
#
loop_
_entity.id
_entity.type
_entity.pdbx_description
1 polymer ?
#
loop_
_entity_poly.entity_id
_entity_poly.type
_entity_poly.pdbx_seq_one_letter_code
_entity_poly.pdbx_strand_id
1 'polypeptide(L)'
;YYTEHPITQKVVIKENAYPYNWVRRDQAQTLAEGMNYDGVTSSLIYGVQWDLTLKYIEEKTVEAVEEANKDKVRTDIKRDLISDSTKIGNYNNNLWNITKAKAKYSTNHGNTFNVCLYSKTLSASVLLTTGADTSFSLMNIYDIAGNVWEWTREFCSAKSPCAIRGGSCYLNGSYNPARDRNGNTTRVSGIDLGFRLGLWK
;
A
#
# COMPACT_ATOMS: atom_id res chain seq x y z
N TYR A 1 -11.08 -17.03 -14.58
CA TYR A 1 -11.55 -16.01 -15.55
C TYR A 1 -11.17 -14.65 -14.95
N TYR A 2 -10.11 -14.03 -15.50
CA TYR A 2 -9.69 -12.69 -15.12
C TYR A 2 -10.50 -11.70 -15.95
N THR A 3 -11.49 -11.09 -15.37
CA THR A 3 -12.08 -9.90 -15.94
C THR A 3 -11.14 -8.74 -15.62
N GLU A 4 -10.33 -8.30 -16.59
CA GLU A 4 -9.63 -7.03 -16.49
C GLU A 4 -10.68 -5.95 -16.26
N HIS A 5 -10.56 -5.19 -15.17
CA HIS A 5 -11.36 -3.99 -15.03
C HIS A 5 -10.98 -3.05 -16.18
N PRO A 6 -11.95 -2.57 -16.96
CA PRO A 6 -11.62 -1.65 -18.03
C PRO A 6 -10.96 -0.40 -17.43
N ILE A 7 -9.87 0.06 -18.04
CA ILE A 7 -9.10 1.26 -17.67
C ILE A 7 -9.94 2.55 -17.87
N THR A 8 -11.21 2.47 -17.65
CA THR A 8 -12.17 3.58 -17.86
C THR A 8 -12.45 4.35 -16.59
N GLN A 9 -12.00 3.85 -15.44
CA GLN A 9 -12.21 4.53 -14.16
C GLN A 9 -11.12 5.58 -13.94
N LYS A 10 -11.55 6.80 -13.65
CA LYS A 10 -10.66 7.89 -13.29
C LYS A 10 -9.92 7.55 -11.98
N VAL A 11 -8.59 7.65 -12.00
CA VAL A 11 -7.78 7.59 -10.77
C VAL A 11 -8.11 8.78 -9.89
N VAL A 12 -8.29 8.51 -8.61
CA VAL A 12 -8.51 9.55 -7.60
C VAL A 12 -7.62 9.31 -6.39
N ILE A 13 -7.12 10.37 -5.78
CA ILE A 13 -6.36 10.33 -4.53
C ILE A 13 -7.29 10.84 -3.44
N LYS A 14 -7.88 9.93 -2.68
CA LYS A 14 -8.74 10.30 -1.55
C LYS A 14 -8.88 9.17 -0.55
N GLU A 15 -9.18 9.54 0.67
CA GLU A 15 -9.56 8.63 1.74
C GLU A 15 -10.84 7.87 1.41
N ASN A 16 -10.94 6.64 1.88
CA ASN A 16 -12.07 5.71 1.69
C ASN A 16 -12.38 5.39 0.21
N ALA A 17 -11.41 5.59 -0.68
CA ALA A 17 -11.50 5.11 -2.06
C ALA A 17 -11.15 3.61 -2.13
N TYR A 18 -11.71 2.93 -3.10
CA TYR A 18 -11.29 1.56 -3.40
C TYR A 18 -9.87 1.57 -3.94
N PRO A 19 -9.00 0.62 -3.51
CA PRO A 19 -7.70 0.46 -4.14
C PRO A 19 -7.87 0.25 -5.65
N TYR A 20 -7.08 0.96 -6.46
CA TYR A 20 -7.07 0.76 -7.89
C TYR A 20 -6.25 -0.50 -8.21
N ASN A 21 -6.89 -1.64 -8.18
CA ASN A 21 -6.30 -2.96 -8.42
C ASN A 21 -6.65 -3.50 -9.81
N TRP A 22 -6.30 -4.74 -10.11
CA TRP A 22 -6.50 -5.38 -11.42
C TRP A 22 -5.84 -4.62 -12.58
N VAL A 23 -4.77 -3.94 -12.31
CA VAL A 23 -4.03 -3.11 -13.26
C VAL A 23 -2.66 -3.71 -13.53
N ARG A 24 -2.27 -3.82 -14.82
CA ARG A 24 -0.91 -4.18 -15.19
C ARG A 24 0.03 -2.99 -14.96
N ARG A 25 1.32 -3.28 -14.90
CA ARG A 25 2.33 -2.25 -14.63
C ARG A 25 2.36 -1.15 -15.69
N ASP A 26 2.21 -1.49 -17.00
CA ASP A 26 2.14 -0.52 -18.09
C ASP A 26 0.89 0.38 -18.00
N GLN A 27 -0.24 -0.21 -17.66
CA GLN A 27 -1.49 0.51 -17.43
C GLN A 27 -1.39 1.44 -16.21
N ALA A 28 -0.85 0.94 -15.11
CA ALA A 28 -0.62 1.74 -13.91
C ALA A 28 0.32 2.95 -14.19
N GLN A 29 1.36 2.75 -15.01
CA GLN A 29 2.24 3.81 -15.46
C GLN A 29 1.48 4.89 -16.26
N THR A 30 0.69 4.48 -17.25
CA THR A 30 -0.12 5.40 -18.07
C THR A 30 -1.13 6.18 -17.22
N LEU A 31 -1.81 5.50 -16.30
CA LEU A 31 -2.76 6.13 -15.37
C LEU A 31 -2.07 7.12 -14.44
N ALA A 32 -0.90 6.75 -13.91
CA ALA A 32 -0.11 7.63 -13.05
C ALA A 32 0.35 8.88 -13.81
N GLU A 33 0.87 8.75 -15.01
CA GLU A 33 1.31 9.87 -15.86
C GLU A 33 0.15 10.75 -16.30
N GLY A 34 -1.04 10.21 -16.42
CA GLY A 34 -2.26 10.96 -16.71
C GLY A 34 -2.74 11.88 -15.59
N MET A 35 -2.12 11.82 -14.40
CA MET A 35 -2.46 12.67 -13.25
C MET A 35 -1.66 13.97 -13.19
N ASN A 36 -0.89 14.31 -14.21
CA ASN A 36 -0.19 15.59 -14.31
C ASN A 36 -1.16 16.76 -14.16
N TYR A 37 -0.79 17.76 -13.37
CA TYR A 37 -1.62 18.93 -13.12
C TYR A 37 -0.78 20.16 -12.80
N ASP A 38 -1.04 21.26 -13.47
CA ASP A 38 -0.53 22.62 -13.18
C ASP A 38 0.98 22.68 -12.81
N GLY A 39 1.82 22.16 -13.71
CA GLY A 39 3.28 22.13 -13.52
C GLY A 39 3.77 21.03 -12.55
N VAL A 40 2.87 20.18 -12.08
CA VAL A 40 3.23 18.98 -11.28
C VAL A 40 3.27 17.77 -12.20
N THR A 41 4.40 17.09 -12.22
CA THR A 41 4.58 15.81 -12.92
C THR A 41 4.17 14.65 -12.02
N SER A 42 3.50 13.69 -12.58
CA SER A 42 3.03 12.48 -11.90
C SER A 42 3.53 11.23 -12.60
N SER A 43 3.89 10.21 -11.85
CA SER A 43 4.28 8.89 -12.37
C SER A 43 4.10 7.82 -11.30
N LEU A 44 4.31 6.57 -11.66
CA LEU A 44 4.55 5.54 -10.64
C LEU A 44 5.78 5.90 -9.81
N ILE A 45 5.70 5.60 -8.53
CA ILE A 45 6.81 5.80 -7.60
C ILE A 45 8.04 4.96 -8.03
N TYR A 46 9.24 5.52 -7.90
CA TYR A 46 10.49 4.77 -8.08
C TYR A 46 10.82 3.97 -6.82
N GLY A 47 11.60 2.91 -6.96
CA GLY A 47 12.06 2.12 -5.81
C GLY A 47 12.83 2.96 -4.79
N VAL A 48 13.70 3.86 -5.24
CA VAL A 48 14.44 4.78 -4.37
C VAL A 48 13.49 5.75 -3.64
N GLN A 49 12.43 6.21 -4.28
CA GLN A 49 11.41 7.05 -3.62
C GLN A 49 10.64 6.26 -2.56
N TRP A 50 10.35 4.97 -2.82
CA TRP A 50 9.76 4.09 -1.81
C TRP A 50 10.67 3.99 -0.57
N ASP A 51 11.94 3.69 -0.77
CA ASP A 51 12.91 3.54 0.32
C ASP A 51 13.11 4.86 1.10
N LEU A 52 13.13 6.01 0.39
CA LEU A 52 13.14 7.34 1.01
C LEU A 52 11.85 7.64 1.78
N THR A 53 10.71 7.17 1.32
CA THR A 53 9.44 7.30 2.03
C THR A 53 9.47 6.54 3.35
N LEU A 54 9.97 5.30 3.37
CA LEU A 54 10.14 4.55 4.60
C LEU A 54 11.11 5.23 5.56
N LYS A 55 12.22 5.78 5.03
CA LYS A 55 13.18 6.53 5.85
C LYS A 55 12.59 7.82 6.41
N TYR A 56 11.80 8.55 5.64
CA TYR A 56 11.06 9.71 6.10
C TYR A 56 10.11 9.37 7.25
N ILE A 57 9.35 8.28 7.13
CA ILE A 57 8.45 7.80 8.19
C ILE A 57 9.26 7.50 9.46
N GLU A 58 10.37 6.77 9.33
CA GLU A 58 11.25 6.44 10.47
C GLU A 58 11.72 7.72 11.17
N GLU A 59 12.33 8.65 10.46
CA GLU A 59 12.89 9.87 11.04
C GLU A 59 11.82 10.78 11.65
N LYS A 60 10.70 10.99 10.96
CA LYS A 60 9.63 11.85 11.49
C LYS A 60 8.93 11.24 12.71
N THR A 61 8.80 9.93 12.77
CA THR A 61 8.26 9.26 13.95
C THR A 61 9.20 9.44 15.16
N VAL A 62 10.50 9.38 14.94
CA VAL A 62 11.50 9.59 16.00
C VAL A 62 11.58 11.06 16.40
N GLU A 63 11.53 12.00 15.46
CA GLU A 63 11.52 13.45 15.76
C GLU A 63 10.33 13.88 16.61
N ALA A 64 9.18 13.18 16.48
CA ALA A 64 7.94 13.53 17.16
C ALA A 64 7.90 13.16 18.65
N VAL A 65 8.95 12.52 19.20
CA VAL A 65 9.00 12.08 20.59
C VAL A 65 10.14 12.76 21.37
N GLU A 66 10.00 12.76 22.70
CA GLU A 66 11.03 13.27 23.61
C GLU A 66 12.34 12.48 23.48
N GLU A 67 13.48 13.14 23.73
CA GLU A 67 14.83 12.61 23.57
C GLU A 67 15.01 11.25 24.24
N ALA A 68 14.53 11.11 25.49
CA ALA A 68 14.65 9.88 26.26
C ALA A 68 14.00 8.64 25.63
N ASN A 69 13.07 8.86 24.68
CA ASN A 69 12.32 7.78 24.00
C ASN A 69 12.80 7.49 22.58
N LYS A 70 13.66 8.31 22.00
CA LYS A 70 14.04 8.25 20.59
C LYS A 70 14.63 6.91 20.17
N ASP A 71 15.55 6.34 20.94
CA ASP A 71 16.18 5.07 20.59
C ASP A 71 15.20 3.91 20.57
N LYS A 72 14.30 3.88 21.55
CA LYS A 72 13.24 2.87 21.60
C LYS A 72 12.28 3.02 20.42
N VAL A 73 11.81 4.23 20.16
CA VAL A 73 10.89 4.51 19.06
C VAL A 73 11.54 4.22 17.72
N ARG A 74 12.81 4.56 17.51
CA ARG A 74 13.58 4.21 16.31
C ARG A 74 13.65 2.69 16.10
N THR A 75 13.93 1.95 17.15
CA THR A 75 13.97 0.48 17.10
C THR A 75 12.61 -0.10 16.72
N ASP A 76 11.55 0.39 17.35
CA ASP A 76 10.19 -0.09 17.12
C ASP A 76 9.71 0.23 15.70
N ILE A 77 9.81 1.48 15.25
CA ILE A 77 9.35 1.86 13.90
C ILE A 77 10.19 1.20 12.82
N LYS A 78 11.48 1.06 13.01
CA LYS A 78 12.35 0.35 12.07
C LYS A 78 11.96 -1.12 11.95
N ARG A 79 11.68 -1.81 13.07
CA ARG A 79 11.14 -3.18 13.05
C ARG A 79 9.83 -3.22 12.26
N ASP A 80 8.90 -2.30 12.55
CA ASP A 80 7.57 -2.27 11.93
C ASP A 80 7.62 -2.01 10.42
N LEU A 81 8.55 -1.21 9.94
CA LEU A 81 8.72 -0.95 8.50
C LEU A 81 9.52 -2.05 7.78
N ILE A 82 10.47 -2.69 8.45
CA ILE A 82 11.51 -3.50 7.81
C ILE A 82 11.35 -5.01 8.07
N SER A 83 10.88 -5.41 9.24
CA SER A 83 10.91 -6.81 9.66
C SER A 83 9.53 -7.41 9.88
N ASP A 84 8.59 -6.64 10.43
CA ASP A 84 7.23 -7.10 10.70
C ASP A 84 6.25 -5.92 10.68
N SER A 85 5.60 -5.74 9.55
CA SER A 85 4.62 -4.68 9.36
C SER A 85 3.19 -5.08 9.76
N THR A 86 3.01 -6.22 10.40
CA THR A 86 1.67 -6.75 10.73
C THR A 86 0.79 -5.71 11.40
N LYS A 87 1.29 -4.96 12.38
CA LYS A 87 0.48 -4.01 13.16
C LYS A 87 0.26 -2.66 12.49
N ILE A 88 1.04 -2.31 11.48
CA ILE A 88 0.97 -1.01 10.78
C ILE A 88 0.31 -1.09 9.40
N GLY A 89 -0.16 -2.28 9.01
CA GLY A 89 -0.74 -2.51 7.70
C GLY A 89 -1.84 -3.56 7.69
N ASN A 90 -2.63 -3.55 6.63
CA ASN A 90 -3.68 -4.55 6.44
C ASN A 90 -3.10 -5.83 5.83
N TYR A 91 -2.75 -6.78 6.69
CA TYR A 91 -2.23 -8.11 6.34
C TYR A 91 -3.20 -9.23 6.73
N ASN A 92 -3.01 -10.43 6.18
CA ASN A 92 -3.81 -11.59 6.54
C ASN A 92 -3.82 -11.85 8.05
N ASN A 93 -2.65 -11.78 8.67
CA ASN A 93 -2.45 -12.05 10.10
C ASN A 93 -2.64 -10.84 11.03
N ASN A 94 -2.90 -9.63 10.50
CA ASN A 94 -3.27 -8.49 11.35
C ASN A 94 -4.73 -8.59 11.78
N LEU A 95 -4.97 -8.47 13.07
CA LEU A 95 -6.32 -8.40 13.65
C LEU A 95 -6.66 -6.93 13.91
N TRP A 96 -7.86 -6.50 13.55
CA TRP A 96 -8.28 -5.11 13.68
C TRP A 96 -9.79 -4.97 13.89
N ASN A 97 -10.18 -3.85 14.50
CA ASN A 97 -11.56 -3.46 14.69
C ASN A 97 -11.77 -2.07 14.08
N ILE A 98 -12.31 -2.02 12.89
CA ILE A 98 -12.51 -0.76 12.16
C ILE A 98 -13.93 -0.25 12.43
N THR A 99 -14.01 0.93 13.07
CA THR A 99 -15.25 1.60 13.41
C THR A 99 -15.52 2.84 12.57
N LYS A 100 -14.64 3.17 11.64
CA LYS A 100 -14.76 4.35 10.78
C LYS A 100 -15.94 4.20 9.82
N ALA A 101 -16.97 5.04 9.97
CA ALA A 101 -18.25 4.90 9.28
C ALA A 101 -18.17 4.91 7.74
N LYS A 102 -17.14 5.55 7.16
CA LYS A 102 -16.95 5.62 5.70
C LYS A 102 -16.04 4.53 5.16
N ALA A 103 -15.30 3.83 6.01
CA ALA A 103 -14.45 2.72 5.59
C ALA A 103 -15.30 1.56 5.06
N LYS A 104 -14.76 0.82 4.11
CA LYS A 104 -15.40 -0.36 3.55
C LYS A 104 -14.41 -1.51 3.45
N TYR A 105 -14.91 -2.73 3.51
CA TYR A 105 -14.12 -3.95 3.38
C TYR A 105 -14.71 -4.91 2.34
N SER A 106 -13.88 -5.78 1.81
CA SER A 106 -14.27 -6.87 0.93
C SER A 106 -13.57 -8.16 1.34
N THR A 107 -14.36 -9.24 1.48
CA THR A 107 -13.87 -10.60 1.71
C THR A 107 -13.93 -11.45 0.45
N ASN A 108 -14.51 -10.91 -0.63
CA ASN A 108 -14.69 -11.61 -1.91
C ASN A 108 -13.90 -10.94 -3.03
N HIS A 109 -12.68 -10.58 -2.73
CA HIS A 109 -11.73 -10.15 -3.74
C HIS A 109 -12.03 -8.79 -4.38
N GLY A 110 -12.68 -7.88 -3.67
CA GLY A 110 -13.03 -6.57 -4.18
C GLY A 110 -14.27 -6.54 -5.08
N ASN A 111 -14.96 -7.68 -5.26
CA ASN A 111 -16.20 -7.72 -6.05
C ASN A 111 -17.36 -7.00 -5.36
N THR A 112 -17.40 -7.05 -4.04
CA THR A 112 -18.40 -6.35 -3.24
C THR A 112 -17.73 -5.74 -2.01
N PHE A 113 -18.02 -4.47 -1.75
CA PHE A 113 -17.56 -3.78 -0.55
C PHE A 113 -18.73 -3.51 0.40
N ASN A 114 -18.54 -3.88 1.66
CA ASN A 114 -19.47 -3.65 2.74
C ASN A 114 -18.98 -2.50 3.64
N VAL A 115 -19.88 -1.79 4.31
CA VAL A 115 -19.50 -0.77 5.28
C VAL A 115 -18.71 -1.41 6.43
N CYS A 116 -17.62 -0.77 6.80
CA CYS A 116 -16.69 -1.29 7.79
C CYS A 116 -17.12 -0.93 9.22
N LEU A 117 -18.18 -1.57 9.72
CA LEU A 117 -18.34 -1.82 11.14
C LEU A 117 -17.99 -3.29 11.37
N TYR A 118 -16.70 -3.62 11.19
CA TYR A 118 -16.25 -5.01 11.09
C TYR A 118 -14.98 -5.22 11.92
N SER A 119 -14.99 -6.28 12.70
CA SER A 119 -13.83 -6.74 13.47
C SER A 119 -13.26 -8.00 12.82
N LYS A 120 -12.02 -7.92 12.39
CA LYS A 120 -11.26 -9.08 11.95
C LYS A 120 -10.58 -9.72 13.17
N THR A 121 -11.18 -10.78 13.69
CA THR A 121 -10.75 -11.48 14.91
C THR A 121 -9.93 -12.73 14.63
N LEU A 122 -9.84 -13.15 13.37
CA LEU A 122 -9.05 -14.29 12.90
C LEU A 122 -8.24 -13.90 11.67
N SER A 123 -7.18 -14.65 11.39
CA SER A 123 -6.41 -14.49 10.15
C SER A 123 -7.32 -14.67 8.95
N ALA A 124 -7.42 -13.65 8.13
CA ALA A 124 -8.24 -13.63 6.92
C ALA A 124 -7.74 -12.57 5.94
N SER A 125 -7.92 -12.87 4.66
CA SER A 125 -7.62 -11.92 3.57
C SER A 125 -8.82 -10.99 3.37
N VAL A 126 -8.68 -9.75 3.78
CA VAL A 126 -9.74 -8.73 3.70
C VAL A 126 -9.16 -7.48 3.05
N LEU A 127 -9.69 -7.12 1.90
CA LEU A 127 -9.31 -5.88 1.21
C LEU A 127 -10.05 -4.70 1.86
N LEU A 128 -9.36 -3.59 2.10
CA LEU A 128 -9.92 -2.38 2.69
C LEU A 128 -9.88 -1.22 1.69
N THR A 129 -10.80 -0.26 1.88
CA THR A 129 -10.66 1.06 1.26
C THR A 129 -9.47 1.81 1.86
N THR A 130 -8.87 2.72 1.09
CA THR A 130 -7.69 3.48 1.50
C THR A 130 -7.93 4.27 2.78
N GLY A 131 -7.01 4.18 3.73
CA GLY A 131 -7.11 4.88 5.00
C GLY A 131 -8.27 4.42 5.89
N ALA A 132 -8.68 3.17 5.78
CA ALA A 132 -9.78 2.59 6.56
C ALA A 132 -9.52 2.63 8.06
N ASP A 133 -8.27 2.54 8.48
CA ASP A 133 -7.86 2.65 9.88
C ASP A 133 -6.71 3.65 10.04
N THR A 134 -6.70 4.37 11.16
CA THR A 134 -5.63 5.33 11.48
C THR A 134 -4.31 4.66 11.78
N SER A 135 -4.32 3.42 12.28
CA SER A 135 -3.10 2.63 12.51
C SER A 135 -2.35 2.26 11.22
N PHE A 136 -3.05 2.32 10.07
CA PHE A 136 -2.48 2.10 8.72
C PHE A 136 -2.02 3.40 8.06
N SER A 137 -1.96 4.50 8.83
CA SER A 137 -1.46 5.79 8.39
C SER A 137 -0.24 6.20 9.22
N LEU A 138 0.89 6.40 8.58
CA LEU A 138 2.13 6.84 9.19
C LEU A 138 2.56 8.17 8.56
N MET A 139 2.68 9.23 9.36
CA MET A 139 3.06 10.57 8.87
C MET A 139 2.23 11.04 7.66
N ASN A 140 0.91 10.83 7.71
CA ASN A 140 -0.05 11.11 6.62
C ASN A 140 0.18 10.30 5.33
N ILE A 141 0.95 9.23 5.40
CA ILE A 141 1.12 8.26 4.31
C ILE A 141 0.28 7.04 4.65
N TYR A 142 -0.73 6.77 3.83
CA TYR A 142 -1.72 5.73 4.04
C TYR A 142 -1.31 4.44 3.35
N ASP A 143 -1.60 3.31 4.01
CA ASP A 143 -1.49 1.95 3.46
C ASP A 143 -0.13 1.65 2.80
N ILE A 144 0.97 2.16 3.38
CA ILE A 144 2.34 1.87 2.91
C ILE A 144 2.73 0.41 3.16
N ALA A 145 1.96 -0.29 3.98
CA ALA A 145 2.13 -1.66 4.36
C ALA A 145 0.83 -2.45 4.15
N GLY A 146 0.91 -3.60 3.48
CA GLY A 146 -0.23 -4.48 3.23
C GLY A 146 -1.27 -3.90 2.29
N ASN A 147 -2.50 -4.32 2.43
CA ASN A 147 -3.67 -4.05 1.61
C ASN A 147 -3.51 -4.53 0.17
N VAL A 148 -2.76 -3.82 -0.69
CA VAL A 148 -2.38 -4.24 -2.03
C VAL A 148 -0.88 -4.04 -2.27
N TRP A 149 -0.26 -4.97 -2.97
CA TRP A 149 1.04 -4.75 -3.58
C TRP A 149 0.99 -3.54 -4.51
N GLU A 150 2.07 -2.78 -4.58
CA GLU A 150 2.11 -1.58 -5.39
C GLU A 150 3.20 -1.64 -6.46
N TRP A 151 2.81 -1.47 -7.72
CA TRP A 151 3.71 -1.33 -8.85
C TRP A 151 4.65 -0.14 -8.67
N THR A 152 5.91 -0.35 -9.01
CA THR A 152 6.92 0.72 -9.07
C THR A 152 7.59 0.78 -10.45
N ARG A 153 8.39 1.82 -10.67
CA ARG A 153 9.28 1.89 -11.85
C ARG A 153 10.60 1.12 -11.67
N GLU A 154 10.75 0.45 -10.55
CA GLU A 154 11.96 -0.29 -10.24
C GLU A 154 12.07 -1.57 -11.07
N PHE A 155 13.30 -1.87 -11.51
CA PHE A 155 13.63 -3.16 -12.10
C PHE A 155 13.95 -4.16 -10.98
N CYS A 156 13.38 -5.36 -11.05
CA CYS A 156 13.62 -6.39 -10.04
C CYS A 156 14.64 -7.44 -10.54
N SER A 157 14.30 -8.17 -11.60
CA SER A 157 15.17 -9.21 -12.16
C SER A 157 14.84 -9.47 -13.62
N ALA A 158 15.72 -10.20 -14.33
CA ALA A 158 15.46 -10.55 -15.74
C ALA A 158 14.19 -11.40 -15.94
N LYS A 159 13.87 -12.29 -15.00
CA LYS A 159 12.67 -13.15 -15.07
C LYS A 159 11.40 -12.44 -14.61
N SER A 160 11.51 -11.50 -13.70
CA SER A 160 10.42 -10.73 -13.12
C SER A 160 10.82 -9.25 -13.08
N PRO A 161 10.73 -8.55 -14.23
CA PRO A 161 11.36 -7.22 -14.38
C PRO A 161 10.70 -6.11 -13.59
N CYS A 162 9.46 -6.29 -13.16
CA CYS A 162 8.69 -5.24 -12.49
C CYS A 162 8.68 -5.45 -10.99
N ALA A 163 9.26 -4.52 -10.23
CA ALA A 163 9.19 -4.57 -8.78
C ALA A 163 7.83 -4.12 -8.26
N ILE A 164 7.32 -4.87 -7.30
CA ILE A 164 6.16 -4.55 -6.46
C ILE A 164 6.61 -4.42 -5.01
N ARG A 165 5.94 -3.55 -4.25
CA ARG A 165 6.36 -3.15 -2.90
C ARG A 165 5.20 -3.24 -1.91
N GLY A 166 5.52 -3.35 -0.62
CA GLY A 166 4.60 -3.12 0.50
C GLY A 166 3.84 -4.32 1.03
N GLY A 167 3.79 -5.44 0.31
CA GLY A 167 2.95 -6.59 0.71
C GLY A 167 1.47 -6.39 0.40
N SER A 168 0.63 -7.34 0.78
CA SER A 168 -0.82 -7.28 0.55
C SER A 168 -1.63 -7.92 1.68
N CYS A 169 -2.95 -7.72 1.66
CA CYS A 169 -3.88 -8.33 2.62
C CYS A 169 -3.95 -9.87 2.53
N TYR A 170 -3.36 -10.48 1.52
CA TYR A 170 -3.27 -11.94 1.37
C TYR A 170 -2.06 -12.55 2.06
N LEU A 171 -1.12 -11.72 2.50
CA LEU A 171 0.17 -12.12 3.00
C LEU A 171 0.33 -11.84 4.49
N ASN A 172 1.43 -12.34 5.04
CA ASN A 172 1.80 -12.12 6.42
C ASN A 172 2.79 -10.94 6.50
N GLY A 173 2.53 -9.99 7.40
CA GLY A 173 3.32 -8.78 7.53
C GLY A 173 4.77 -9.00 7.98
N SER A 174 5.07 -10.14 8.61
CA SER A 174 6.44 -10.52 8.98
C SER A 174 7.24 -11.14 7.82
N TYR A 175 6.57 -11.69 6.81
CA TYR A 175 7.24 -12.21 5.62
C TYR A 175 7.31 -11.20 4.48
N ASN A 176 6.34 -10.30 4.42
CA ASN A 176 6.24 -9.27 3.37
C ASN A 176 6.01 -7.89 4.00
N PRO A 177 6.98 -7.37 4.76
CA PRO A 177 6.84 -6.05 5.41
C PRO A 177 6.81 -4.90 4.39
N ALA A 178 6.56 -3.67 4.88
CA ALA A 178 6.48 -2.47 4.04
C ALA A 178 7.68 -2.28 3.11
N ARG A 179 8.89 -2.64 3.58
CA ARG A 179 10.11 -2.58 2.74
C ARG A 179 10.18 -3.66 1.68
N ASP A 180 9.37 -4.71 1.76
CA ASP A 180 9.52 -5.87 0.91
C ASP A 180 9.46 -5.50 -0.58
N ARG A 181 10.28 -6.20 -1.36
CA ARG A 181 10.46 -6.00 -2.78
C ARG A 181 10.36 -7.34 -3.46
N ASN A 182 9.26 -7.56 -4.13
CA ASN A 182 9.03 -8.75 -4.91
C ASN A 182 9.02 -8.42 -6.40
N GLY A 183 9.20 -9.42 -7.25
CA GLY A 183 9.25 -9.27 -8.70
C GLY A 183 8.03 -9.88 -9.38
N ASN A 184 7.56 -9.19 -10.42
CA ASN A 184 6.49 -9.69 -11.26
C ASN A 184 6.73 -9.40 -12.74
N THR A 185 5.97 -10.05 -13.63
CA THR A 185 6.04 -9.75 -15.06
C THR A 185 5.13 -8.58 -15.43
N THR A 186 5.38 -7.98 -16.60
CA THR A 186 4.62 -6.83 -17.10
C THR A 186 3.13 -7.13 -17.38
N ARG A 187 2.76 -8.41 -17.53
CA ARG A 187 1.43 -8.85 -17.96
C ARG A 187 0.50 -9.23 -16.82
N VAL A 188 1.02 -9.29 -15.59
CA VAL A 188 0.22 -9.66 -14.43
C VAL A 188 -0.65 -8.49 -14.00
N SER A 189 -1.89 -8.77 -13.70
CA SER A 189 -2.80 -7.94 -12.93
C SER A 189 -3.43 -8.80 -11.85
N GLY A 190 -3.84 -8.22 -10.75
CA GLY A 190 -4.36 -8.99 -9.63
C GLY A 190 -5.20 -8.13 -8.70
N ILE A 191 -5.99 -8.83 -7.94
CA ILE A 191 -6.89 -8.31 -6.94
C ILE A 191 -6.16 -7.54 -5.83
N ASP A 192 -4.96 -7.97 -5.50
CA ASP A 192 -4.08 -7.40 -4.49
C ASP A 192 -2.90 -6.64 -5.09
N LEU A 193 -3.04 -6.17 -6.33
CA LEU A 193 -1.98 -5.52 -7.09
C LEU A 193 -2.47 -4.19 -7.66
N GLY A 194 -2.03 -3.11 -7.04
CA GLY A 194 -2.37 -1.73 -7.36
C GLY A 194 -1.14 -0.86 -7.58
N PHE A 195 -1.25 0.44 -7.30
CA PHE A 195 -0.15 1.38 -7.43
C PHE A 195 -0.37 2.64 -6.61
N ARG A 196 0.71 3.35 -6.34
CA ARG A 196 0.71 4.74 -5.83
C ARG A 196 1.49 5.67 -6.73
N LEU A 197 1.23 6.96 -6.59
CA LEU A 197 1.85 8.02 -7.36
C LEU A 197 3.04 8.63 -6.62
N GLY A 198 4.09 8.99 -7.37
CA GLY A 198 5.04 10.02 -7.01
C GLY A 198 4.67 11.31 -7.74
N LEU A 199 4.76 12.45 -7.03
CA LEU A 199 4.50 13.78 -7.57
C LEU A 199 5.75 14.65 -7.37
N TRP A 200 6.11 15.45 -8.39
CA TRP A 200 7.22 16.40 -8.32
C TRP A 200 6.98 17.59 -9.26
N LYS A 201 7.68 18.68 -8.96
CA LYS A 201 7.78 19.89 -9.82
C LYS A 201 9.08 19.89 -10.57
#